data_04ac5753dd4e4d6f94017f99b9a027fb
#
_entry.id   04ac5753dd4e4d6f94017f99b9a027fb
#
_cell.length_a   1.000
_cell.length_b   1.000
_cell.length_c   1.000
_cell.angle_alpha   90.00
_cell.angle_beta   90.00
_cell.angle_gamma   90.00
#
_symmetry.space_group_name_H-M   'P 1'
#
loop_
_entity.id
_entity.type
_entity.pdbx_description
1 polymer ?
#
loop_
_entity_poly.entity_id
_entity_poly.type
_entity_poly.pdbx_seq_one_letter_code
_entity_poly.pdbx_strand_id
1 'polypeptide(L)'
;MSTVEIAKATCANAVQPAPARPAMRDLCEVAIGYVLIMSVIWTPRPLQRWLYWAAIAWFIVSIVLSFPGWKAMGCSVAGFWRSAWVVGVALVVACAGVVGASMLHTLHRPDGLAQWVFAFGGYTVWSLAQQFLLQGYFLARLVRLLPSAPIAAGFAAFIFAIAHLPNPVLTVLTLVWGLAACLIFLKARNLWTLAMAHAIFGIAVAVTVPAATLHNMRVGLGYLRYRAPRHLHRNQSDHKVSTVAWVRADAPIRR
;
A
#
# COMPACT_ATOMS: atom_id res chain seq x y z
N MET A 1 49.27 23.67 -10.91
CA MET A 1 48.37 22.62 -10.38
C MET A 1 47.99 21.71 -11.54
N SER A 2 48.42 20.42 -11.47
CA SER A 2 48.15 19.51 -12.59
C SER A 2 46.71 19.04 -12.61
N THR A 3 46.20 18.72 -13.80
CA THR A 3 44.84 18.17 -14.01
C THR A 3 44.59 16.91 -13.15
N VAL A 4 45.60 16.20 -12.73
CA VAL A 4 45.55 15.03 -11.85
C VAL A 4 45.25 15.44 -10.39
N GLU A 5 45.70 16.59 -9.90
CA GLU A 5 45.40 17.08 -8.56
C GLU A 5 43.93 17.60 -8.46
N ILE A 6 43.43 18.20 -9.53
CA ILE A 6 42.02 18.64 -9.59
C ILE A 6 41.08 17.42 -9.61
N ALA A 7 41.41 16.37 -10.35
CA ALA A 7 40.66 15.12 -10.37
C ALA A 7 40.67 14.40 -9.00
N LYS A 8 41.78 14.41 -8.28
CA LYS A 8 41.84 13.86 -6.91
C LYS A 8 41.05 14.67 -5.90
N ALA A 9 41.03 16.00 -6.00
CA ALA A 9 40.24 16.87 -5.14
C ALA A 9 38.73 16.72 -5.41
N THR A 10 38.33 16.44 -6.66
CA THR A 10 36.92 16.22 -7.02
C THR A 10 36.41 14.84 -6.57
N CYS A 11 37.28 13.83 -6.49
CA CYS A 11 36.96 12.53 -5.92
C CYS A 11 36.90 12.52 -4.36
N ALA A 12 37.60 13.45 -3.69
CA ALA A 12 37.61 13.54 -2.22
C ALA A 12 36.29 14.15 -1.64
N ASN A 13 35.44 14.75 -2.47
CA ASN A 13 34.07 15.15 -2.11
C ASN A 13 33.06 14.00 -2.30
N ALA A 14 33.51 12.74 -2.24
CA ALA A 14 32.60 11.63 -2.08
C ALA A 14 31.80 11.84 -0.79
N VAL A 15 30.49 12.03 -0.95
CA VAL A 15 29.49 12.12 0.11
C VAL A 15 29.90 11.19 1.24
N GLN A 16 30.28 11.77 2.40
CA GLN A 16 30.57 10.96 3.59
C GLN A 16 29.37 10.04 3.80
N PRO A 17 29.57 8.72 3.88
CA PRO A 17 28.47 7.81 4.15
C PRO A 17 27.86 8.24 5.48
N ALA A 18 26.57 8.49 5.49
CA ALA A 18 25.85 8.81 6.71
C ALA A 18 26.22 7.78 7.79
N PRO A 19 26.45 8.22 9.06
CA PRO A 19 26.90 7.33 10.12
C PRO A 19 26.04 6.08 10.16
N ALA A 20 26.68 4.91 10.13
CA ALA A 20 26.01 3.62 10.13
C ALA A 20 25.10 3.53 11.36
N ARG A 21 23.81 3.45 11.15
CA ARG A 21 22.83 3.29 12.24
C ARG A 21 23.03 1.93 12.88
N PRO A 22 22.86 1.81 14.21
CA PRO A 22 22.86 0.51 14.85
C PRO A 22 21.79 -0.40 14.22
N ALA A 23 22.18 -1.59 13.76
CA ALA A 23 21.25 -2.57 13.17
C ALA A 23 20.10 -2.88 14.13
N MET A 24 20.35 -2.88 15.44
CA MET A 24 19.32 -3.06 16.47
C MET A 24 18.22 -2.00 16.40
N ARG A 25 18.54 -0.75 16.10
CA ARG A 25 17.55 0.31 15.95
C ARG A 25 16.63 0.05 14.77
N ASP A 26 17.17 -0.29 13.60
CA ASP A 26 16.38 -0.62 12.42
C ASP A 26 15.47 -1.84 12.68
N LEU A 27 15.97 -2.85 13.38
CA LEU A 27 15.20 -4.04 13.78
C LEU A 27 14.03 -3.65 14.70
N CYS A 28 14.30 -2.88 15.75
CA CYS A 28 13.27 -2.40 16.67
C CYS A 28 12.21 -1.55 15.94
N GLU A 29 12.62 -0.64 15.05
CA GLU A 29 11.71 0.18 14.28
C GLU A 29 10.80 -0.67 13.39
N VAL A 30 11.34 -1.67 12.68
CA VAL A 30 10.56 -2.61 11.87
C VAL A 30 9.58 -3.42 12.74
N ALA A 31 10.07 -4.01 13.83
CA ALA A 31 9.26 -4.85 14.71
C ALA A 31 8.11 -4.07 15.36
N ILE A 32 8.40 -2.92 15.97
CA ILE A 32 7.38 -2.08 16.64
C ILE A 32 6.36 -1.57 15.61
N GLY A 33 6.84 -1.04 14.47
CA GLY A 33 5.96 -0.55 13.41
C GLY A 33 5.01 -1.65 12.89
N TYR A 34 5.52 -2.86 12.70
CA TYR A 34 4.71 -3.98 12.24
C TYR A 34 3.72 -4.47 13.29
N VAL A 35 4.14 -4.60 14.54
CA VAL A 35 3.26 -4.96 15.68
C VAL A 35 2.13 -3.94 15.84
N LEU A 36 2.41 -2.64 15.69
CA LEU A 36 1.37 -1.60 15.74
C LEU A 36 0.37 -1.75 14.61
N ILE A 37 0.81 -2.00 13.36
CA ILE A 37 -0.10 -2.26 12.23
C ILE A 37 -0.99 -3.46 12.53
N MET A 38 -0.40 -4.59 12.96
CA MET A 38 -1.15 -5.79 13.27
C MET A 38 -2.13 -5.56 14.43
N SER A 39 -1.73 -4.83 15.45
CA SER A 39 -2.60 -4.46 16.57
C SER A 39 -3.80 -3.63 16.09
N VAL A 40 -3.60 -2.66 15.21
CA VAL A 40 -4.71 -1.87 14.61
C VAL A 40 -5.67 -2.76 13.85
N ILE A 41 -5.15 -3.72 13.05
CA ILE A 41 -5.96 -4.60 12.18
C ILE A 41 -6.78 -5.60 13.01
N TRP A 42 -6.23 -6.11 14.13
CA TRP A 42 -6.82 -7.20 14.91
C TRP A 42 -7.50 -6.77 16.20
N THR A 43 -7.55 -5.48 16.52
CA THR A 43 -8.19 -4.98 17.74
C THR A 43 -9.58 -4.42 17.43
N PRO A 44 -10.60 -4.72 18.28
CA PRO A 44 -11.93 -4.14 18.13
C PRO A 44 -11.98 -2.68 18.60
N ARG A 45 -12.99 -1.92 18.11
CA ARG A 45 -13.34 -0.61 18.68
C ARG A 45 -13.83 -0.75 20.12
N PRO A 46 -13.59 0.22 21.03
CA PRO A 46 -12.99 1.54 20.79
C PRO A 46 -11.45 1.57 20.84
N LEU A 47 -10.79 0.51 21.35
CA LEU A 47 -9.31 0.48 21.53
C LEU A 47 -8.55 0.65 20.21
N GLN A 48 -9.08 0.12 19.11
CA GLN A 48 -8.50 0.28 17.77
C GLN A 48 -8.19 1.75 17.41
N ARG A 49 -9.06 2.69 17.82
CA ARG A 49 -8.86 4.12 17.53
C ARG A 49 -7.60 4.69 18.19
N TRP A 50 -7.33 4.28 19.42
CA TRP A 50 -6.13 4.70 20.15
C TRP A 50 -4.87 4.10 19.55
N LEU A 51 -4.91 2.81 19.19
CA LEU A 51 -3.82 2.13 18.51
C LEU A 51 -3.53 2.74 17.13
N TYR A 52 -4.55 3.19 16.42
CA TYR A 52 -4.39 3.89 15.14
C TYR A 52 -3.59 5.20 15.30
N TRP A 53 -3.92 6.01 16.29
CA TRP A 53 -3.17 7.24 16.59
C TRP A 53 -1.76 6.95 17.10
N ALA A 54 -1.59 5.94 17.92
CA ALA A 54 -0.28 5.49 18.37
C ALA A 54 0.61 5.04 17.20
N ALA A 55 0.05 4.28 16.24
CA ALA A 55 0.76 3.87 15.04
C ALA A 55 1.16 5.07 14.17
N ILE A 56 0.24 6.02 13.94
CA ILE A 56 0.55 7.24 13.19
C ILE A 56 1.68 8.02 13.87
N ALA A 57 1.58 8.26 15.18
CA ALA A 57 2.60 8.98 15.93
C ALA A 57 3.97 8.26 15.85
N TRP A 58 3.98 6.93 16.01
CA TRP A 58 5.18 6.13 15.86
C TRP A 58 5.84 6.30 14.49
N PHE A 59 5.07 6.16 13.40
CA PHE A 59 5.63 6.30 12.06
C PHE A 59 6.14 7.71 11.80
N ILE A 60 5.41 8.75 12.21
CA ILE A 60 5.86 10.14 12.06
C ILE A 60 7.19 10.35 12.81
N VAL A 61 7.24 10.00 14.09
CA VAL A 61 8.45 10.19 14.91
C VAL A 61 9.62 9.39 14.35
N SER A 62 9.42 8.11 14.04
CA SER A 62 10.48 7.24 13.49
C SER A 62 11.00 7.75 12.14
N ILE A 63 10.11 8.25 11.26
CA ILE A 63 10.49 8.81 9.97
C ILE A 63 11.25 10.13 10.15
N VAL A 64 10.77 11.03 10.98
CA VAL A 64 11.42 12.33 11.24
C VAL A 64 12.82 12.14 11.81
N LEU A 65 12.97 11.28 12.82
CA LEU A 65 14.27 10.95 13.44
C LEU A 65 15.22 10.20 12.49
N SER A 66 14.69 9.59 11.45
CA SER A 66 15.41 8.75 10.50
C SER A 66 15.47 9.33 9.11
N PHE A 67 15.06 10.59 8.92
CA PHE A 67 14.84 11.18 7.60
C PHE A 67 16.09 11.12 6.70
N PRO A 68 16.06 10.32 5.62
CA PRO A 68 17.21 10.17 4.72
C PRO A 68 17.16 11.19 3.56
N GLY A 69 16.18 12.08 3.54
CA GLY A 69 15.90 13.01 2.44
C GLY A 69 14.85 12.53 1.45
N TRP A 70 14.12 13.47 0.86
CA TRP A 70 13.00 13.21 -0.06
C TRP A 70 13.35 12.33 -1.26
N LYS A 71 14.56 12.51 -1.81
CA LYS A 71 15.05 11.73 -2.94
C LYS A 71 15.25 10.26 -2.57
N ALA A 72 15.84 9.99 -1.40
CA ALA A 72 16.07 8.64 -0.91
C ALA A 72 14.75 7.91 -0.59
N MET A 73 13.73 8.66 -0.14
CA MET A 73 12.38 8.14 0.10
C MET A 73 11.56 7.94 -1.18
N GLY A 74 12.10 8.32 -2.34
CA GLY A 74 11.40 8.19 -3.63
C GLY A 74 10.31 9.24 -3.87
N CYS A 75 10.24 10.29 -3.03
CA CYS A 75 9.24 11.36 -3.15
C CYS A 75 9.60 12.41 -4.19
N SER A 76 10.78 12.34 -4.81
CA SER A 76 11.18 13.25 -5.88
C SER A 76 10.60 12.80 -7.23
N VAL A 77 10.45 13.74 -8.16
CA VAL A 77 10.08 13.43 -9.57
C VAL A 77 11.21 12.72 -10.33
N ALA A 78 12.42 12.69 -9.78
CA ALA A 78 13.51 11.92 -10.34
C ALA A 78 13.13 10.43 -10.42
N GLY A 79 13.39 9.81 -11.59
CA GLY A 79 13.03 8.41 -11.82
C GLY A 79 11.56 8.16 -12.23
N PHE A 80 10.71 9.19 -12.24
CA PHE A 80 9.31 9.05 -12.65
C PHE A 80 9.18 8.37 -14.02
N TRP A 81 9.82 8.90 -15.05
CA TRP A 81 9.76 8.35 -16.40
C TRP A 81 10.36 6.94 -16.52
N ARG A 82 11.34 6.61 -15.66
CA ARG A 82 11.95 5.26 -15.63
C ARG A 82 10.99 4.19 -15.10
N SER A 83 9.96 4.59 -14.36
CA SER A 83 8.93 3.70 -13.78
C SER A 83 7.52 4.00 -14.26
N ALA A 84 7.30 4.99 -15.13
CA ALA A 84 5.99 5.35 -15.66
C ALA A 84 5.30 4.19 -16.43
N TRP A 85 6.09 3.31 -17.05
CA TRP A 85 5.59 2.10 -17.71
C TRP A 85 4.76 1.21 -16.77
N VAL A 86 5.05 1.23 -15.47
CA VAL A 86 4.30 0.45 -14.44
C VAL A 86 2.85 0.90 -14.39
N VAL A 87 2.60 2.21 -14.51
CA VAL A 87 1.24 2.77 -14.57
C VAL A 87 0.54 2.31 -15.85
N GLY A 88 1.25 2.30 -16.98
CA GLY A 88 0.71 1.76 -18.24
C GLY A 88 0.30 0.29 -18.13
N VAL A 89 1.17 -0.54 -17.55
CA VAL A 89 0.85 -1.96 -17.29
C VAL A 89 -0.35 -2.09 -16.36
N ALA A 90 -0.40 -1.29 -15.28
CA ALA A 90 -1.53 -1.32 -14.34
C ALA A 90 -2.84 -0.96 -15.04
N LEU A 91 -2.84 0.03 -15.93
CA LEU A 91 -4.02 0.40 -16.71
C LEU A 91 -4.45 -0.72 -17.66
N VAL A 92 -3.53 -1.35 -18.38
CA VAL A 92 -3.83 -2.46 -19.29
C VAL A 92 -4.46 -3.63 -18.54
N VAL A 93 -3.86 -4.02 -17.39
CA VAL A 93 -4.37 -5.11 -16.56
C VAL A 93 -5.75 -4.75 -15.97
N ALA A 94 -5.92 -3.51 -15.50
CA ALA A 94 -7.20 -3.03 -14.99
C ALA A 94 -8.28 -3.04 -16.06
N CYS A 95 -7.99 -2.56 -17.26
CA CYS A 95 -8.91 -2.61 -18.40
C CYS A 95 -9.29 -4.04 -18.77
N ALA A 96 -8.33 -4.96 -18.86
CA ALA A 96 -8.60 -6.37 -19.09
C ALA A 96 -9.48 -6.98 -18.00
N GLY A 97 -9.22 -6.66 -16.73
CA GLY A 97 -10.05 -7.08 -15.59
C GLY A 97 -11.49 -6.55 -15.69
N VAL A 98 -11.67 -5.27 -16.04
CA VAL A 98 -13.00 -4.65 -16.22
C VAL A 98 -13.76 -5.29 -17.38
N VAL A 99 -13.10 -5.54 -18.51
CA VAL A 99 -13.71 -6.24 -19.65
C VAL A 99 -14.14 -7.64 -19.25
N GLY A 100 -13.27 -8.42 -18.59
CA GLY A 100 -13.60 -9.76 -18.11
C GLY A 100 -14.76 -9.76 -17.11
N ALA A 101 -14.76 -8.84 -16.14
CA ALA A 101 -15.85 -8.70 -15.18
C ALA A 101 -17.17 -8.27 -15.82
N SER A 102 -17.11 -7.45 -16.87
CA SER A 102 -18.29 -7.07 -17.67
C SER A 102 -18.89 -8.28 -18.39
N MET A 103 -18.06 -9.13 -18.98
CA MET A 103 -18.50 -10.37 -19.66
C MET A 103 -19.09 -11.39 -18.67
N LEU A 104 -18.55 -11.45 -17.45
CA LEU A 104 -19.00 -12.33 -16.38
C LEU A 104 -20.15 -11.73 -15.55
N HIS A 105 -20.63 -10.53 -15.89
CA HIS A 105 -21.66 -9.81 -15.14
C HIS A 105 -21.34 -9.62 -13.65
N THR A 106 -20.04 -9.51 -13.29
CA THR A 106 -19.57 -9.31 -11.91
C THR A 106 -19.15 -7.89 -11.62
N LEU A 107 -19.30 -6.97 -12.58
CA LEU A 107 -18.85 -5.59 -12.46
C LEU A 107 -19.72 -4.81 -11.47
N HIS A 108 -19.07 -4.20 -10.46
CA HIS A 108 -19.72 -3.36 -9.46
C HIS A 108 -19.31 -1.91 -9.68
N ARG A 109 -20.29 -1.02 -9.79
CA ARG A 109 -20.05 0.41 -10.00
C ARG A 109 -20.65 1.21 -8.84
N PRO A 110 -19.94 2.21 -8.30
CA PRO A 110 -20.55 3.18 -7.41
C PRO A 110 -21.65 4.00 -8.12
N ASP A 111 -22.69 4.36 -7.39
CA ASP A 111 -23.79 5.15 -7.93
C ASP A 111 -23.45 6.65 -7.87
N GLY A 112 -23.05 7.20 -9.01
CA GLY A 112 -22.82 8.64 -9.17
C GLY A 112 -21.38 9.12 -8.88
N LEU A 113 -21.07 10.30 -9.46
CA LEU A 113 -19.72 10.89 -9.46
C LEU A 113 -19.18 11.15 -8.04
N ALA A 114 -20.02 11.62 -7.12
CA ALA A 114 -19.60 11.91 -5.75
C ALA A 114 -19.10 10.65 -5.03
N GLN A 115 -19.79 9.52 -5.18
CA GLN A 115 -19.34 8.25 -4.58
C GLN A 115 -18.04 7.75 -5.22
N TRP A 116 -17.87 7.92 -6.53
CA TRP A 116 -16.62 7.65 -7.22
C TRP A 116 -15.46 8.43 -6.62
N VAL A 117 -15.62 9.75 -6.49
CA VAL A 117 -14.56 10.63 -5.96
C VAL A 117 -14.22 10.27 -4.51
N PHE A 118 -15.21 10.09 -3.64
CA PHE A 118 -14.95 9.77 -2.24
C PHE A 118 -14.35 8.36 -2.06
N ALA A 119 -14.89 7.35 -2.73
CA ALA A 119 -14.40 5.98 -2.60
C ALA A 119 -12.99 5.83 -3.18
N PHE A 120 -12.78 6.27 -4.41
CA PHE A 120 -11.51 6.04 -5.09
C PHE A 120 -10.46 7.11 -4.81
N GLY A 121 -10.86 8.35 -4.52
CA GLY A 121 -9.96 9.38 -4.02
C GLY A 121 -9.36 8.99 -2.67
N GLY A 122 -10.21 8.57 -1.73
CA GLY A 122 -9.76 8.07 -0.43
C GLY A 122 -8.86 6.83 -0.55
N TYR A 123 -9.21 5.91 -1.44
CA TYR A 123 -8.38 4.73 -1.71
C TYR A 123 -7.03 5.09 -2.34
N THR A 124 -6.99 6.09 -3.22
CA THR A 124 -5.74 6.57 -3.84
C THR A 124 -4.79 7.15 -2.77
N VAL A 125 -5.32 7.97 -1.87
CA VAL A 125 -4.54 8.50 -0.73
C VAL A 125 -4.05 7.35 0.17
N TRP A 126 -4.91 6.38 0.44
CA TRP A 126 -4.53 5.19 1.21
C TRP A 126 -3.45 4.35 0.53
N SER A 127 -3.54 4.16 -0.79
CA SER A 127 -2.52 3.47 -1.58
C SER A 127 -1.16 4.17 -1.53
N LEU A 128 -1.15 5.52 -1.56
CA LEU A 128 0.06 6.31 -1.37
C LEU A 128 0.67 6.07 0.02
N ALA A 129 -0.14 6.11 1.08
CA ALA A 129 0.32 5.84 2.43
C ALA A 129 0.88 4.41 2.58
N GLN A 130 0.22 3.39 2.00
CA GLN A 130 0.71 2.02 2.00
C GLN A 130 2.04 1.87 1.25
N GLN A 131 2.18 2.46 0.07
CA GLN A 131 3.43 2.42 -0.68
C GLN A 131 4.54 3.19 0.03
N PHE A 132 4.22 4.31 0.66
CA PHE A 132 5.18 5.05 1.47
C PHE A 132 5.69 4.22 2.66
N LEU A 133 4.81 3.54 3.39
CA LEU A 133 5.20 2.65 4.47
C LEU A 133 6.01 1.45 3.95
N LEU A 134 5.56 0.82 2.87
CA LEU A 134 6.24 -0.35 2.31
C LEU A 134 7.66 0.00 1.83
N GLN A 135 7.82 1.06 1.05
CA GLN A 135 9.08 1.43 0.41
C GLN A 135 9.96 2.32 1.30
N GLY A 136 9.38 3.41 1.82
CA GLY A 136 10.11 4.42 2.57
C GLY A 136 10.40 4.02 4.02
N TYR A 137 9.60 3.14 4.60
CA TYR A 137 9.78 2.70 5.97
C TYR A 137 10.34 1.27 6.06
N PHE A 138 9.58 0.25 5.64
CA PHE A 138 9.97 -1.16 5.82
C PHE A 138 11.13 -1.55 4.92
N LEU A 139 11.00 -1.42 3.61
CA LEU A 139 12.05 -1.83 2.67
C LEU A 139 13.36 -1.08 2.93
N ALA A 140 13.30 0.22 3.19
CA ALA A 140 14.48 1.02 3.47
C ALA A 140 15.30 0.52 4.67
N ARG A 141 14.65 -0.02 5.71
CA ARG A 141 15.30 -0.63 6.89
C ARG A 141 15.76 -2.05 6.61
N LEU A 142 14.92 -2.84 5.95
CA LEU A 142 15.23 -4.24 5.63
C LEU A 142 16.44 -4.38 4.70
N VAL A 143 16.65 -3.45 3.78
CA VAL A 143 17.85 -3.42 2.92
C VAL A 143 19.15 -3.22 3.74
N ARG A 144 19.08 -2.56 4.91
CA ARG A 144 20.23 -2.42 5.81
C ARG A 144 20.42 -3.60 6.76
N LEU A 145 19.34 -4.34 7.04
CA LEU A 145 19.34 -5.48 7.96
C LEU A 145 19.65 -6.80 7.28
N LEU A 146 19.27 -6.97 6.02
CA LEU A 146 19.33 -8.25 5.32
C LEU A 146 20.49 -8.28 4.33
N PRO A 147 21.04 -9.47 4.04
CA PRO A 147 22.29 -9.63 3.28
C PRO A 147 22.18 -9.21 1.82
N SER A 148 20.98 -9.11 1.27
CA SER A 148 20.79 -8.65 -0.11
C SER A 148 19.47 -7.91 -0.31
N ALA A 149 19.46 -6.97 -1.27
CA ALA A 149 18.29 -6.19 -1.60
C ALA A 149 17.08 -7.04 -2.12
N PRO A 150 17.26 -8.10 -2.92
CA PRO A 150 16.18 -9.00 -3.30
C PRO A 150 15.54 -9.74 -2.10
N ILE A 151 16.36 -10.19 -1.14
CA ILE A 151 15.85 -10.83 0.08
C ILE A 151 15.04 -9.82 0.90
N ALA A 152 15.54 -8.58 1.02
CA ALA A 152 14.81 -7.50 1.69
C ALA A 152 13.48 -7.19 1.00
N ALA A 153 13.44 -7.18 -0.34
CA ALA A 153 12.22 -6.99 -1.12
C ALA A 153 11.22 -8.13 -0.89
N GLY A 154 11.68 -9.38 -0.89
CA GLY A 154 10.85 -10.56 -0.59
C GLY A 154 10.26 -10.50 0.81
N PHE A 155 11.07 -10.16 1.81
CA PHE A 155 10.60 -10.05 3.20
C PHE A 155 9.62 -8.88 3.38
N ALA A 156 9.89 -7.71 2.77
CA ALA A 156 8.97 -6.57 2.79
C ALA A 156 7.62 -6.92 2.16
N ALA A 157 7.62 -7.59 1.00
CA ALA A 157 6.41 -8.07 0.34
C ALA A 157 5.65 -9.10 1.19
N PHE A 158 6.36 -9.99 1.87
CA PHE A 158 5.77 -11.00 2.74
C PHE A 158 5.05 -10.39 3.94
N ILE A 159 5.68 -9.49 4.69
CA ILE A 159 5.04 -8.81 5.82
C ILE A 159 3.87 -7.93 5.35
N PHE A 160 3.98 -7.31 4.18
CA PHE A 160 2.89 -6.55 3.57
C PHE A 160 1.69 -7.45 3.24
N ALA A 161 1.92 -8.63 2.69
CA ALA A 161 0.87 -9.61 2.40
C ALA A 161 0.19 -10.14 3.67
N ILE A 162 0.96 -10.47 4.72
CA ILE A 162 0.41 -10.96 5.99
C ILE A 162 -0.53 -9.92 6.64
N ALA A 163 -0.26 -8.62 6.48
CA ALA A 163 -1.15 -7.57 6.95
C ALA A 163 -2.54 -7.59 6.27
N HIS A 164 -2.70 -8.35 5.17
CA HIS A 164 -3.98 -8.51 4.48
C HIS A 164 -4.74 -9.79 4.86
N LEU A 165 -4.19 -10.59 5.77
CA LEU A 165 -4.91 -11.74 6.31
C LEU A 165 -6.16 -11.29 7.11
N PRO A 166 -7.22 -12.12 7.15
CA PRO A 166 -7.38 -13.46 6.55
C PRO A 166 -8.00 -13.41 5.15
N ASN A 167 -7.95 -12.28 4.43
CA ASN A 167 -8.49 -12.14 3.08
C ASN A 167 -7.56 -12.81 2.06
N PRO A 168 -7.88 -14.01 1.53
CA PRO A 168 -6.95 -14.78 0.70
C PRO A 168 -6.63 -14.07 -0.63
N VAL A 169 -7.63 -13.42 -1.22
CA VAL A 169 -7.48 -12.70 -2.50
C VAL A 169 -6.50 -11.53 -2.32
N LEU A 170 -6.73 -10.70 -1.31
CA LEU A 170 -5.84 -9.56 -1.05
C LEU A 170 -4.45 -10.03 -0.65
N THR A 171 -4.32 -11.07 0.16
CA THR A 171 -3.02 -11.60 0.60
C THR A 171 -2.16 -12.02 -0.60
N VAL A 172 -2.72 -12.76 -1.55
CA VAL A 172 -1.99 -13.18 -2.75
C VAL A 172 -1.66 -12.00 -3.66
N LEU A 173 -2.65 -11.14 -3.93
CA LEU A 173 -2.44 -9.98 -4.80
C LEU A 173 -1.42 -9.00 -4.21
N THR A 174 -1.46 -8.75 -2.91
CA THR A 174 -0.50 -7.85 -2.24
C THR A 174 0.89 -8.46 -2.10
N LEU A 175 1.02 -9.80 -2.02
CA LEU A 175 2.32 -10.46 -2.09
C LEU A 175 2.99 -10.23 -3.45
N VAL A 176 2.26 -10.53 -4.54
CA VAL A 176 2.76 -10.37 -5.90
C VAL A 176 3.07 -8.90 -6.21
N TRP A 177 2.11 -8.01 -5.92
CA TRP A 177 2.29 -6.58 -6.14
C TRP A 177 3.40 -6.00 -5.25
N GLY A 178 3.43 -6.35 -3.96
CA GLY A 178 4.44 -5.89 -3.02
C GLY A 178 5.84 -6.25 -3.46
N LEU A 179 6.06 -7.48 -3.92
CA LEU A 179 7.35 -7.92 -4.44
C LEU A 179 7.75 -7.13 -5.70
N ALA A 180 6.85 -7.03 -6.67
CA ALA A 180 7.10 -6.26 -7.89
C ALA A 180 7.41 -4.79 -7.57
N ALA A 181 6.60 -4.15 -6.72
CA ALA A 181 6.77 -2.76 -6.30
C ALA A 181 8.11 -2.54 -5.58
N CYS A 182 8.52 -3.42 -4.67
CA CYS A 182 9.81 -3.33 -4.00
C CYS A 182 10.98 -3.44 -4.98
N LEU A 183 10.96 -4.41 -5.90
CA LEU A 183 12.01 -4.58 -6.90
C LEU A 183 12.10 -3.39 -7.87
N ILE A 184 10.96 -2.83 -8.28
CA ILE A 184 10.92 -1.63 -9.12
C ILE A 184 11.42 -0.42 -8.35
N PHE A 185 11.03 -0.25 -7.08
CA PHE A 185 11.50 0.84 -6.24
C PHE A 185 13.01 0.84 -6.05
N LEU A 186 13.61 -0.32 -5.86
CA LEU A 186 15.07 -0.44 -5.73
C LEU A 186 15.81 0.07 -6.98
N LYS A 187 15.20 -0.02 -8.16
CA LYS A 187 15.78 0.42 -9.44
C LYS A 187 15.46 1.88 -9.79
N ALA A 188 14.21 2.30 -9.58
CA ALA A 188 13.72 3.60 -10.07
C ALA A 188 13.62 4.67 -8.98
N ARG A 189 13.51 4.28 -7.69
CA ARG A 189 13.36 5.18 -6.54
C ARG A 189 12.26 6.23 -6.73
N ASN A 190 11.11 5.80 -7.25
CA ASN A 190 9.95 6.67 -7.43
C ASN A 190 8.71 6.06 -6.77
N LEU A 191 8.19 6.79 -5.78
CA LEU A 191 7.02 6.38 -5.00
C LEU A 191 5.70 6.64 -5.74
N TRP A 192 5.66 7.74 -6.52
CA TRP A 192 4.43 8.21 -7.15
C TRP A 192 3.87 7.23 -8.16
N THR A 193 4.71 6.70 -9.06
CA THR A 193 4.29 5.71 -10.06
C THR A 193 3.81 4.42 -9.42
N LEU A 194 4.43 3.99 -8.32
CA LEU A 194 4.02 2.79 -7.58
C LEU A 194 2.70 3.01 -6.84
N ALA A 195 2.50 4.19 -6.23
CA ALA A 195 1.26 4.54 -5.57
C ALA A 195 0.09 4.64 -6.57
N MET A 196 0.33 5.24 -7.75
CA MET A 196 -0.66 5.29 -8.83
C MET A 196 -1.03 3.90 -9.33
N ALA A 197 -0.03 3.05 -9.60
CA ALA A 197 -0.29 1.67 -10.05
C ALA A 197 -1.03 0.86 -8.98
N HIS A 198 -0.66 1.01 -7.70
CA HIS A 198 -1.37 0.37 -6.58
C HIS A 198 -2.83 0.82 -6.51
N ALA A 199 -3.08 2.12 -6.65
CA ALA A 199 -4.45 2.64 -6.66
C ALA A 199 -5.27 2.07 -7.84
N ILE A 200 -4.69 2.02 -9.03
CA ILE A 200 -5.33 1.44 -10.22
C ILE A 200 -5.68 -0.04 -9.99
N PHE A 201 -4.72 -0.84 -9.53
CA PHE A 201 -4.97 -2.26 -9.24
C PHE A 201 -6.04 -2.45 -8.17
N GLY A 202 -5.98 -1.71 -7.07
CA GLY A 202 -6.94 -1.85 -5.99
C GLY A 202 -8.35 -1.40 -6.38
N ILE A 203 -8.48 -0.32 -7.15
CA ILE A 203 -9.76 0.12 -7.71
C ILE A 203 -10.29 -0.95 -8.68
N ALA A 204 -9.44 -1.47 -9.57
CA ALA A 204 -9.84 -2.53 -10.48
C ALA A 204 -10.35 -3.76 -9.72
N VAL A 205 -9.62 -4.23 -8.70
CA VAL A 205 -10.04 -5.35 -7.85
C VAL A 205 -11.38 -5.05 -7.15
N ALA A 206 -11.54 -3.83 -6.62
CA ALA A 206 -12.77 -3.42 -5.92
C ALA A 206 -14.01 -3.43 -6.82
N VAL A 207 -13.87 -3.11 -8.12
CA VAL A 207 -15.00 -3.05 -9.05
C VAL A 207 -15.22 -4.35 -9.82
N THR A 208 -14.22 -5.24 -9.90
CA THR A 208 -14.29 -6.47 -10.71
C THR A 208 -14.54 -7.72 -9.89
N VAL A 209 -14.07 -7.79 -8.64
CA VAL A 209 -14.21 -8.96 -7.78
C VAL A 209 -15.46 -8.85 -6.91
N PRO A 210 -16.34 -9.86 -6.89
CA PRO A 210 -17.57 -9.80 -6.09
C PRO A 210 -17.32 -9.54 -4.60
N ALA A 211 -18.15 -8.68 -4.00
CA ALA A 211 -18.06 -8.32 -2.58
C ALA A 211 -18.17 -9.54 -1.65
N ALA A 212 -18.88 -10.59 -2.06
CA ALA A 212 -18.97 -11.85 -1.32
C ALA A 212 -17.62 -12.56 -1.17
N THR A 213 -16.76 -12.47 -2.20
CA THR A 213 -15.42 -13.05 -2.20
C THR A 213 -14.39 -12.13 -1.54
N LEU A 214 -14.49 -10.83 -1.81
CA LEU A 214 -13.50 -9.84 -1.39
C LEU A 214 -13.79 -9.25 -0.02
N HIS A 215 -15.02 -9.42 0.53
CA HIS A 215 -15.49 -8.81 1.76
C HIS A 215 -15.25 -7.29 1.80
N ASN A 216 -15.50 -6.61 0.69
CA ASN A 216 -15.23 -5.18 0.50
C ASN A 216 -13.79 -4.79 0.87
N MET A 217 -12.81 -5.57 0.45
CA MET A 217 -11.37 -5.37 0.71
C MET A 217 -11.02 -5.27 2.20
N ARG A 218 -11.83 -5.83 3.08
CA ARG A 218 -11.56 -5.83 4.52
C ARG A 218 -10.48 -6.84 4.87
N VAL A 219 -9.74 -6.52 5.94
CA VAL A 219 -8.65 -7.35 6.48
C VAL A 219 -8.85 -7.56 7.99
N GLY A 220 -8.12 -8.50 8.56
CA GLY A 220 -8.11 -8.79 10.00
C GLY A 220 -9.50 -9.00 10.58
N LEU A 221 -9.76 -8.37 11.71
CA LEU A 221 -11.05 -8.48 12.40
C LEU A 221 -12.23 -7.95 11.56
N GLY A 222 -11.97 -6.97 10.68
CA GLY A 222 -12.97 -6.43 9.76
C GLY A 222 -13.45 -7.45 8.73
N TYR A 223 -12.56 -8.33 8.25
CA TYR A 223 -12.91 -9.44 7.37
C TYR A 223 -13.79 -10.48 8.09
N LEU A 224 -13.37 -10.91 9.28
CA LEU A 224 -14.09 -11.93 10.06
C LEU A 224 -15.51 -11.48 10.48
N ARG A 225 -15.70 -10.18 10.67
CA ARG A 225 -16.98 -9.59 11.08
C ARG A 225 -17.83 -9.11 9.90
N TYR A 226 -17.37 -9.31 8.66
CA TYR A 226 -18.11 -8.89 7.49
C TYR A 226 -19.42 -9.67 7.36
N ARG A 227 -20.52 -8.96 7.22
CA ARG A 227 -21.83 -9.51 6.87
C ARG A 227 -22.26 -8.85 5.56
N ALA A 228 -22.51 -9.66 4.55
CA ALA A 228 -23.04 -9.15 3.28
C ALA A 228 -24.40 -8.46 3.53
N PRO A 229 -24.69 -7.32 2.89
CA PRO A 229 -26.00 -6.69 2.96
C PRO A 229 -27.08 -7.65 2.49
N ARG A 230 -28.14 -7.85 3.28
CA ARG A 230 -29.23 -8.80 2.99
C ARG A 230 -30.02 -8.47 1.72
N HIS A 231 -29.87 -7.27 1.16
CA HIS A 231 -30.59 -6.81 -0.03
C HIS A 231 -30.07 -7.40 -1.35
N LEU A 232 -28.93 -8.07 -1.37
CA LEU A 232 -28.39 -8.68 -2.60
C LEU A 232 -29.12 -9.95 -3.05
N HIS A 233 -30.04 -10.50 -2.24
CA HIS A 233 -30.77 -11.72 -2.61
C HIS A 233 -32.20 -11.48 -3.13
N ARG A 234 -32.70 -10.23 -3.15
CA ARG A 234 -34.13 -10.02 -3.47
C ARG A 234 -34.43 -9.49 -4.87
N ASN A 235 -33.49 -9.02 -5.66
CA ASN A 235 -33.80 -8.48 -6.99
C ASN A 235 -32.72 -8.77 -8.02
N GLN A 236 -32.70 -9.99 -8.53
CA GLN A 236 -32.10 -10.25 -9.84
C GLN A 236 -33.03 -9.79 -11.00
N SER A 237 -34.25 -9.28 -10.70
CA SER A 237 -35.23 -8.84 -11.69
C SER A 237 -35.46 -7.32 -11.74
N ASP A 238 -34.93 -6.53 -10.80
CA ASP A 238 -35.07 -5.07 -10.83
C ASP A 238 -33.72 -4.38 -10.84
N HIS A 239 -33.43 -3.70 -11.94
CA HIS A 239 -32.27 -2.84 -12.18
C HIS A 239 -32.24 -1.59 -11.28
N LYS A 240 -32.30 -1.75 -9.94
CA LYS A 240 -31.96 -0.66 -9.00
C LYS A 240 -30.79 -1.08 -8.14
N VAL A 241 -29.63 -0.60 -8.55
CA VAL A 241 -28.33 -0.80 -7.92
C VAL A 241 -28.36 -0.35 -6.46
N SER A 242 -28.16 -1.28 -5.56
CA SER A 242 -28.01 -1.04 -4.13
C SER A 242 -26.73 -0.25 -3.85
N THR A 243 -26.91 0.87 -3.17
CA THR A 243 -25.86 1.79 -2.71
C THR A 243 -24.68 1.05 -2.07
N VAL A 244 -23.52 1.20 -2.62
CA VAL A 244 -22.27 0.59 -2.12
C VAL A 244 -21.97 1.14 -0.72
N ALA A 245 -21.98 0.28 0.29
CA ALA A 245 -21.78 0.61 1.71
C ALA A 245 -20.33 0.96 2.08
N TRP A 246 -19.62 1.68 1.22
CA TRP A 246 -18.23 2.09 1.44
C TRP A 246 -18.09 3.21 2.49
N VAL A 247 -19.15 4.03 2.67
CA VAL A 247 -19.09 5.26 3.47
C VAL A 247 -19.76 5.11 4.85
N ARG A 248 -20.56 4.06 5.10
CA ARG A 248 -21.22 3.88 6.41
C ARG A 248 -20.68 2.69 7.19
N ALA A 249 -19.39 2.72 7.48
CA ALA A 249 -18.82 1.83 8.51
C ALA A 249 -19.13 2.29 9.95
N ASP A 250 -19.80 3.45 10.13
CA ASP A 250 -19.88 4.16 11.41
C ASP A 250 -21.29 4.28 12.01
N ALA A 251 -22.30 3.62 11.45
CA ALA A 251 -23.62 3.62 12.08
C ALA A 251 -23.59 2.73 13.35
N PRO A 252 -23.95 3.27 14.54
CA PRO A 252 -24.05 2.46 15.75
C PRO A 252 -25.16 1.44 15.59
N ILE A 253 -24.88 0.20 15.96
CA ILE A 253 -25.87 -0.86 16.11
C ILE A 253 -26.78 -0.41 17.26
N ARG A 254 -27.97 0.08 16.95
CA ARG A 254 -29.04 0.18 17.95
C ARG A 254 -29.43 -1.24 18.33
N ARG A 255 -29.47 -1.47 19.65
CA ARG A 255 -29.90 -2.72 20.27
C ARG A 255 -31.36 -2.99 20.00
#